data_40bd18874382ca97a8b6c13f843577f1
#
_entry.id   40bd18874382ca97a8b6c13f843577f1
#
_cell.length_a   1.000
_cell.length_b   1.000
_cell.length_c   1.000
_cell.angle_alpha   90.00
_cell.angle_beta   90.00
_cell.angle_gamma   90.00
#
_symmetry.space_group_name_H-M   'P 1'
#
loop_
_entity.id
_entity.type
_entity.pdbx_description
1 polymer ?
#
loop_
_entity_poly.entity_id
_entity_poly.type
_entity_poly.pdbx_seq_one_letter_code
_entity_poly.pdbx_strand_id
1 'polypeptide(L)'
;MQESHQPRKVTAISAIGYGMGDLYGGGQGALVATYLALFWNRFCGMDIGLTQSVIGMSAILSAFAALGFGVLCDNLYRFRIGRRFGRRRLVLAFVAPAVLVGCLLWIPGLPTFLYCLVYVVWVMLAQLFGTSYSTLPGEMTADFSERTTLSTVRLFLSTASGTLIPLLGGIVLSAVGEDHPGGYMGFAFAVTSMFALAVFVCWRSTWEMSPRQAGFGMYEDSDGDSATIAAGPIIRPARHVTQVWLHRMSVMLREYASTLRIAEFRRHLTVYVMVMVSMDIFGQLFLFFAIYDWGVTAAFASMLLTCAVISLPLMPVFGWAIIRIGPRRLYAINFAGCLIGVAWMFASWMLSGTMSRAAWTAFTIIGAVWFFSFKSLCGYLPWQVFPYMADVDQIVTKRYRSATFLGAQTFVRQLCSGLLSIGTGLVLAATGFDSRLDTQPASARIGIGAILLGWFAIAMTIGWVESQRMSLSKETDNMLLMEIHRLQHGGAKTDVKPEIRNTVELLTGLDYNDCWRD
;
A
#
# COMPACT_ATOMS: atom_id res chain seq x y z
N MET A 1 34.00 29.47 12.95
CA MET A 1 33.55 28.59 14.01
C MET A 1 32.65 27.54 13.37
N GLN A 2 33.15 26.32 13.16
CA GLN A 2 32.34 25.19 12.72
C GLN A 2 31.53 24.73 13.94
N GLU A 3 30.27 25.08 14.01
CA GLU A 3 29.33 24.40 14.91
C GLU A 3 29.27 22.93 14.49
N SER A 4 29.90 22.09 15.28
CA SER A 4 29.75 20.63 15.20
C SER A 4 28.31 20.30 15.62
N HIS A 5 27.38 20.35 14.68
CA HIS A 5 26.05 19.81 14.90
C HIS A 5 26.20 18.28 15.09
N GLN A 6 26.24 17.86 16.35
CA GLN A 6 26.11 16.43 16.65
C GLN A 6 24.85 15.91 15.97
N PRO A 7 24.93 14.78 15.23
CA PRO A 7 23.75 14.22 14.59
C PRO A 7 22.67 13.96 15.63
N ARG A 8 21.48 14.50 15.39
CA ARG A 8 20.33 14.36 16.30
C ARG A 8 19.95 12.88 16.36
N LYS A 9 20.04 12.27 17.55
CA LYS A 9 19.72 10.85 17.75
C LYS A 9 18.21 10.63 17.75
N VAL A 10 17.79 9.48 17.19
CA VAL A 10 16.41 9.03 17.24
C VAL A 10 16.10 8.54 18.65
N THR A 11 15.14 9.20 19.30
CA THR A 11 14.61 8.81 20.62
C THR A 11 13.31 8.03 20.43
N ALA A 12 12.86 7.30 21.46
CA ALA A 12 11.56 6.63 21.45
C ALA A 12 10.40 7.60 21.15
N ILE A 13 10.47 8.82 21.69
CA ILE A 13 9.46 9.87 21.46
C ILE A 13 9.46 10.30 19.98
N SER A 14 10.63 10.51 19.37
CA SER A 14 10.72 10.88 17.97
C SER A 14 10.31 9.74 17.04
N ALA A 15 10.58 8.48 17.42
CA ALA A 15 10.15 7.30 16.68
C ALA A 15 8.62 7.15 16.71
N ILE A 16 7.98 7.33 17.87
CA ILE A 16 6.52 7.34 18.00
C ILE A 16 5.94 8.51 17.21
N GLY A 17 6.52 9.71 17.35
CA GLY A 17 6.08 10.89 16.63
C GLY A 17 6.16 10.72 15.11
N TYR A 18 7.23 10.11 14.59
CA TYR A 18 7.31 9.73 13.18
C TYR A 18 6.22 8.71 12.83
N GLY A 19 6.10 7.64 13.61
CA GLY A 19 5.12 6.58 13.36
C GLY A 19 3.67 7.06 13.36
N MET A 20 3.33 8.15 14.12
CA MET A 20 1.99 8.75 14.09
C MET A 20 1.52 9.08 12.67
N GLY A 21 2.42 9.44 11.75
CA GLY A 21 2.07 9.65 10.35
C GLY A 21 1.37 8.46 9.70
N ASP A 22 1.66 7.24 10.13
CA ASP A 22 1.05 6.03 9.57
C ASP A 22 -0.33 5.69 10.16
N LEU A 23 -0.80 6.43 11.17
CA LEU A 23 -2.23 6.43 11.49
C LEU A 23 -3.03 6.94 10.29
N TYR A 24 -2.53 7.95 9.59
CA TYR A 24 -3.09 8.41 8.31
C TYR A 24 -2.73 7.44 7.18
N GLY A 25 -1.46 7.04 7.03
CA GLY A 25 -0.99 6.19 5.92
C GLY A 25 -1.75 4.87 5.80
N GLY A 26 -1.92 4.12 6.90
CA GLY A 26 -2.68 2.88 6.94
C GLY A 26 -4.18 3.08 7.14
N GLY A 27 -4.53 4.03 8.00
CA GLY A 27 -5.91 4.22 8.44
C GLY A 27 -6.83 4.82 7.39
N GLN A 28 -6.33 5.74 6.56
CA GLN A 28 -7.15 6.35 5.51
C GLN A 28 -7.67 5.32 4.50
N GLY A 29 -6.84 4.35 4.17
CA GLY A 29 -7.25 3.24 3.31
C GLY A 29 -8.35 2.39 3.95
N ALA A 30 -8.25 2.09 5.25
CA ALA A 30 -9.25 1.33 5.99
C ALA A 30 -10.59 2.09 6.07
N LEU A 31 -10.57 3.40 6.35
CA LEU A 31 -11.78 4.23 6.40
C LEU A 31 -12.51 4.24 5.07
N VAL A 32 -11.78 4.49 3.99
CA VAL A 32 -12.34 4.57 2.64
C VAL A 32 -12.81 3.20 2.16
N ALA A 33 -11.98 2.18 2.27
CA ALA A 33 -12.32 0.83 1.80
C ALA A 33 -13.53 0.25 2.54
N THR A 34 -13.66 0.53 3.85
CA THR A 34 -14.74 -0.04 4.66
C THR A 34 -16.07 0.70 4.46
N TYR A 35 -16.06 2.03 4.51
CA TYR A 35 -17.31 2.78 4.69
C TYR A 35 -17.69 3.68 3.52
N LEU A 36 -16.72 4.18 2.72
CA LEU A 36 -17.00 5.26 1.77
C LEU A 36 -17.97 4.82 0.66
N ALA A 37 -17.74 3.66 0.06
CA ALA A 37 -18.60 3.17 -1.02
C ALA A 37 -20.03 2.93 -0.53
N LEU A 38 -20.18 2.35 0.67
CA LEU A 38 -21.47 2.13 1.29
C LEU A 38 -22.18 3.47 1.59
N PHE A 39 -21.46 4.43 2.17
CA PHE A 39 -21.99 5.75 2.49
C PHE A 39 -22.46 6.51 1.24
N TRP A 40 -21.66 6.53 0.19
CA TRP A 40 -22.01 7.18 -1.06
C TRP A 40 -23.23 6.56 -1.74
N ASN A 41 -23.30 5.23 -1.74
CA ASN A 41 -24.45 4.54 -2.33
C ASN A 41 -25.73 4.76 -1.50
N ARG A 42 -25.66 4.68 -0.18
CA ARG A 42 -26.85 4.70 0.69
C ARG A 42 -27.38 6.11 0.97
N PHE A 43 -26.48 7.08 1.15
CA PHE A 43 -26.84 8.42 1.62
C PHE A 43 -26.58 9.56 0.61
N CYS A 44 -25.69 9.35 -0.36
CA CYS A 44 -25.38 10.37 -1.34
C CYS A 44 -26.02 10.09 -2.71
N GLY A 45 -26.72 8.97 -2.86
CA GLY A 45 -27.41 8.60 -4.11
C GLY A 45 -26.49 8.31 -5.30
N MET A 46 -25.20 8.04 -5.02
CA MET A 46 -24.27 7.65 -6.08
C MET A 46 -24.48 6.21 -6.49
N ASP A 47 -24.56 5.96 -7.80
CA ASP A 47 -24.59 4.61 -8.35
C ASP A 47 -23.32 3.85 -8.04
N ILE A 48 -23.42 2.51 -7.83
CA ILE A 48 -22.28 1.66 -7.49
C ILE A 48 -21.23 1.63 -8.61
N GLY A 49 -21.66 1.63 -9.87
CA GLY A 49 -20.79 1.65 -11.03
C GLY A 49 -19.95 2.92 -11.07
N LEU A 50 -20.58 4.08 -10.84
CA LEU A 50 -19.89 5.37 -10.76
C LEU A 50 -18.94 5.41 -9.54
N THR A 51 -19.41 4.97 -8.36
CA THR A 51 -18.60 4.93 -7.13
C THR A 51 -17.31 4.13 -7.33
N GLN A 52 -17.42 2.91 -7.83
CA GLN A 52 -16.26 2.04 -8.06
C GLN A 52 -15.36 2.56 -9.21
N SER A 53 -15.95 3.20 -10.23
CA SER A 53 -15.18 3.84 -11.30
C SER A 53 -14.34 5.00 -10.80
N VAL A 54 -14.88 5.84 -9.92
CA VAL A 54 -14.16 6.96 -9.30
C VAL A 54 -13.02 6.44 -8.40
N ILE A 55 -13.27 5.42 -7.60
CA ILE A 55 -12.25 4.77 -6.76
C ILE A 55 -11.13 4.19 -7.65
N GLY A 56 -11.49 3.43 -8.65
CA GLY A 56 -10.53 2.80 -9.57
C GLY A 56 -9.73 3.80 -10.40
N MET A 57 -10.38 4.80 -10.97
CA MET A 57 -9.71 5.85 -11.75
C MET A 57 -8.74 6.67 -10.88
N SER A 58 -9.14 6.97 -9.65
CA SER A 58 -8.27 7.67 -8.69
C SER A 58 -7.02 6.86 -8.34
N ALA A 59 -7.15 5.53 -8.20
CA ALA A 59 -6.01 4.64 -7.97
C ALA A 59 -5.04 4.63 -9.17
N ILE A 60 -5.58 4.56 -10.41
CA ILE A 60 -4.77 4.65 -11.64
C ILE A 60 -4.06 6.01 -11.71
N LEU A 61 -4.79 7.09 -11.47
CA LEU A 61 -4.23 8.45 -11.50
C LEU A 61 -3.14 8.62 -10.44
N SER A 62 -3.30 8.05 -9.24
CA SER A 62 -2.30 8.10 -8.18
C SER A 62 -1.02 7.35 -8.54
N ALA A 63 -1.10 6.26 -9.31
CA ALA A 63 0.07 5.54 -9.80
C ALA A 63 0.97 6.45 -10.67
N PHE A 64 0.38 7.19 -11.58
CA PHE A 64 1.12 8.16 -12.40
C PHE A 64 1.56 9.39 -11.60
N ALA A 65 0.73 9.87 -10.67
CA ALA A 65 1.06 11.00 -9.82
C ALA A 65 2.27 10.71 -8.91
N ALA A 66 2.44 9.47 -8.45
CA ALA A 66 3.58 9.04 -7.66
C ALA A 66 4.92 9.37 -8.34
N LEU A 67 4.99 9.16 -9.66
CA LEU A 67 6.18 9.47 -10.46
C LEU A 67 6.48 10.98 -10.47
N GLY A 68 5.43 11.80 -10.59
CA GLY A 68 5.54 13.26 -10.57
C GLY A 68 5.88 13.82 -9.18
N PHE A 69 5.28 13.27 -8.13
CA PHE A 69 5.49 13.73 -6.76
C PHE A 69 6.91 13.48 -6.24
N GLY A 70 7.55 12.37 -6.63
CA GLY A 70 8.95 12.14 -6.33
C GLY A 70 9.84 13.29 -6.86
N VAL A 71 9.66 13.62 -8.13
CA VAL A 71 10.39 14.73 -8.79
C VAL A 71 10.04 16.07 -8.16
N LEU A 72 8.77 16.32 -7.87
CA LEU A 72 8.31 17.55 -7.22
C LEU A 72 9.01 17.76 -5.87
N CYS A 73 8.96 16.74 -5.01
CA CYS A 73 9.54 16.78 -3.69
C CYS A 73 11.06 17.03 -3.73
N ASP A 74 11.79 16.38 -4.65
CA ASP A 74 13.24 16.57 -4.78
C ASP A 74 13.63 17.98 -5.26
N ASN A 75 12.75 18.64 -6.01
CA ASN A 75 12.99 19.98 -6.50
C ASN A 75 12.55 21.10 -5.53
N LEU A 76 11.95 20.79 -4.39
CA LEU A 76 11.48 21.81 -3.44
C LEU A 76 12.59 22.67 -2.84
N TYR A 77 13.83 22.18 -2.77
CA TYR A 77 14.98 23.00 -2.35
C TYR A 77 15.32 24.17 -3.29
N ARG A 78 14.80 24.17 -4.52
CA ARG A 78 14.90 25.34 -5.43
C ARG A 78 14.14 26.56 -4.92
N PHE A 79 13.11 26.34 -4.08
CA PHE A 79 12.27 27.39 -3.53
C PHE A 79 12.73 27.77 -2.11
N ARG A 80 12.67 29.06 -1.79
CA ARG A 80 13.02 29.60 -0.46
C ARG A 80 12.28 28.88 0.68
N ILE A 81 11.01 28.55 0.46
CA ILE A 81 10.15 27.87 1.43
C ILE A 81 10.68 26.44 1.69
N GLY A 82 11.07 25.70 0.65
CA GLY A 82 11.64 24.37 0.79
C GLY A 82 12.99 24.36 1.53
N ARG A 83 13.83 25.38 1.30
CA ARG A 83 15.10 25.55 2.04
C ARG A 83 14.88 25.83 3.53
N ARG A 84 13.86 26.64 3.86
CA ARG A 84 13.56 27.05 5.24
C ARG A 84 12.89 25.94 6.06
N PHE A 85 11.96 25.20 5.47
CA PHE A 85 11.12 24.21 6.16
C PHE A 85 11.52 22.76 5.91
N GLY A 86 12.44 22.51 4.98
CA GLY A 86 12.79 21.18 4.49
C GLY A 86 11.87 20.73 3.34
N ARG A 87 12.39 19.90 2.43
CA ARG A 87 11.64 19.47 1.24
C ARG A 87 10.52 18.49 1.57
N ARG A 88 10.79 17.50 2.45
CA ARG A 88 9.81 16.49 2.86
C ARG A 88 8.88 17.03 3.95
N ARG A 89 9.46 17.76 4.91
CA ARG A 89 8.70 18.37 6.01
C ARG A 89 7.71 19.42 5.52
N LEU A 90 8.04 20.17 4.47
CA LEU A 90 7.11 21.12 3.85
C LEU A 90 5.86 20.42 3.33
N VAL A 91 6.01 19.24 2.72
CA VAL A 91 4.88 18.43 2.26
C VAL A 91 4.02 17.97 3.42
N LEU A 92 4.62 17.47 4.51
CA LEU A 92 3.87 17.06 5.70
C LEU A 92 3.10 18.25 6.32
N ALA A 93 3.75 19.42 6.42
CA ALA A 93 3.11 20.64 6.92
C ALA A 93 1.90 21.08 6.09
N PHE A 94 1.98 20.90 4.76
CA PHE A 94 0.87 21.19 3.84
C PHE A 94 -0.24 20.15 3.95
N VAL A 95 0.11 18.86 3.98
CA VAL A 95 -0.86 17.76 4.02
C VAL A 95 -1.64 17.75 5.33
N ALA A 96 -1.02 18.11 6.46
CA ALA A 96 -1.68 18.07 7.77
C ALA A 96 -3.04 18.82 7.79
N PRO A 97 -3.16 20.09 7.41
CA PRO A 97 -4.47 20.74 7.31
C PRO A 97 -5.27 20.29 6.07
N ALA A 98 -4.60 19.95 4.95
CA ALA A 98 -5.27 19.59 3.71
C ALA A 98 -6.06 18.28 3.83
N VAL A 99 -5.65 17.36 4.71
CA VAL A 99 -6.38 16.12 5.02
C VAL A 99 -7.83 16.40 5.43
N LEU A 100 -8.13 17.54 6.05
CA LEU A 100 -9.50 17.89 6.47
C LEU A 100 -10.46 18.04 5.29
N VAL A 101 -9.98 18.22 4.06
CA VAL A 101 -10.84 18.22 2.86
C VAL A 101 -11.60 16.90 2.73
N GLY A 102 -11.07 15.81 3.26
CA GLY A 102 -11.73 14.51 3.30
C GLY A 102 -13.06 14.49 4.05
N CYS A 103 -13.31 15.44 4.96
CA CYS A 103 -14.60 15.58 5.64
C CYS A 103 -15.75 15.83 4.64
N LEU A 104 -15.48 16.50 3.52
CA LEU A 104 -16.48 16.77 2.48
C LEU A 104 -17.02 15.48 1.81
N LEU A 105 -16.26 14.40 1.85
CA LEU A 105 -16.70 13.09 1.30
C LEU A 105 -17.87 12.47 2.06
N TRP A 106 -18.12 12.94 3.30
CA TRP A 106 -19.09 12.39 4.23
C TRP A 106 -20.29 13.31 4.49
N ILE A 107 -20.44 14.38 3.71
CA ILE A 107 -21.59 15.28 3.81
C ILE A 107 -22.61 14.88 2.74
N PRO A 108 -23.83 14.40 3.10
CA PRO A 108 -24.82 14.03 2.11
C PRO A 108 -25.38 15.26 1.39
N GLY A 109 -25.90 15.05 0.17
CA GLY A 109 -26.58 16.10 -0.59
C GLY A 109 -25.67 17.03 -1.41
N LEU A 110 -24.35 16.77 -1.45
CA LEU A 110 -23.46 17.49 -2.34
C LEU A 110 -23.61 16.99 -3.80
N PRO A 111 -23.29 17.82 -4.79
CA PRO A 111 -23.28 17.39 -6.19
C PRO A 111 -22.27 16.25 -6.42
N THR A 112 -22.65 15.24 -7.22
CA THR A 112 -21.81 14.07 -7.53
C THR A 112 -20.40 14.45 -8.02
N PHE A 113 -20.31 15.47 -8.87
CA PHE A 113 -19.03 16.01 -9.34
C PHE A 113 -18.11 16.42 -8.20
N LEU A 114 -18.66 17.00 -7.11
CA LEU A 114 -17.86 17.44 -5.98
C LEU A 114 -17.29 16.25 -5.19
N TYR A 115 -18.05 15.18 -5.00
CA TYR A 115 -17.53 13.93 -4.42
C TYR A 115 -16.36 13.37 -5.23
N CYS A 116 -16.52 13.30 -6.55
CA CYS A 116 -15.48 12.83 -7.46
C CYS A 116 -14.21 13.68 -7.33
N LEU A 117 -14.35 15.00 -7.40
CA LEU A 117 -13.23 15.94 -7.30
C LEU A 117 -12.50 15.83 -5.96
N VAL A 118 -13.26 15.89 -4.85
CA VAL A 118 -12.71 15.81 -3.50
C VAL A 118 -12.01 14.48 -3.27
N TYR A 119 -12.57 13.38 -3.79
CA TYR A 119 -11.94 12.06 -3.64
C TYR A 119 -10.61 11.97 -4.41
N VAL A 120 -10.56 12.48 -5.65
CA VAL A 120 -9.30 12.58 -6.41
C VAL A 120 -8.28 13.40 -5.63
N VAL A 121 -8.65 14.56 -5.12
CA VAL A 121 -7.75 15.41 -4.29
C VAL A 121 -7.29 14.66 -3.04
N TRP A 122 -8.18 13.97 -2.34
CA TRP A 122 -7.87 13.15 -1.17
C TRP A 122 -6.82 12.07 -1.48
N VAL A 123 -7.02 11.32 -2.57
CA VAL A 123 -6.07 10.27 -2.99
C VAL A 123 -4.73 10.86 -3.41
N MET A 124 -4.74 12.03 -4.08
CA MET A 124 -3.50 12.73 -4.44
C MET A 124 -2.73 13.23 -3.20
N LEU A 125 -3.42 13.74 -2.18
CA LEU A 125 -2.82 14.13 -0.91
C LEU A 125 -2.20 12.92 -0.19
N ALA A 126 -2.88 11.78 -0.18
CA ALA A 126 -2.36 10.55 0.40
C ALA A 126 -1.10 10.05 -0.34
N GLN A 127 -1.09 10.11 -1.67
CA GLN A 127 0.07 9.74 -2.48
C GLN A 127 1.25 10.70 -2.27
N LEU A 128 1.00 12.00 -2.22
CA LEU A 128 2.00 13.04 -1.94
C LEU A 128 2.61 12.85 -0.54
N PHE A 129 1.76 12.59 0.46
CA PHE A 129 2.19 12.26 1.82
C PHE A 129 3.07 11.01 1.83
N GLY A 130 2.60 9.90 1.26
CA GLY A 130 3.31 8.63 1.23
C GLY A 130 4.70 8.73 0.58
N THR A 131 4.82 9.46 -0.53
CA THR A 131 6.07 9.70 -1.23
C THR A 131 7.11 10.43 -0.36
N SER A 132 6.68 11.44 0.39
CA SER A 132 7.56 12.21 1.27
C SER A 132 7.86 11.49 2.58
N TYR A 133 6.84 10.90 3.19
CA TYR A 133 6.90 10.24 4.49
C TYR A 133 7.78 8.98 4.48
N SER A 134 7.67 8.15 3.44
CA SER A 134 8.43 6.89 3.34
C SER A 134 9.95 7.09 3.21
N THR A 135 10.40 8.26 2.78
CA THR A 135 11.82 8.59 2.60
C THR A 135 12.46 9.24 3.84
N LEU A 136 11.65 9.74 4.78
CA LEU A 136 12.13 10.44 5.98
C LEU A 136 13.10 9.63 6.85
N PRO A 137 12.94 8.33 7.11
CA PRO A 137 13.89 7.58 7.93
C PRO A 137 15.32 7.64 7.41
N GLY A 138 15.49 7.64 6.09
CA GLY A 138 16.80 7.77 5.45
C GLY A 138 17.42 9.16 5.61
N GLU A 139 16.59 10.19 5.79
CA GLU A 139 17.03 11.57 6.00
C GLU A 139 17.18 11.91 7.50
N MET A 140 16.46 11.23 8.38
CA MET A 140 16.55 11.46 9.84
C MET A 140 17.82 10.88 10.44
N THR A 141 18.29 9.73 9.96
CA THR A 141 19.47 9.04 10.52
C THR A 141 20.16 8.17 9.46
N ALA A 142 21.47 8.01 9.62
CA ALA A 142 22.26 7.04 8.86
C ALA A 142 22.41 5.70 9.60
N ASP A 143 22.07 5.64 10.90
CA ASP A 143 22.22 4.43 11.72
C ASP A 143 21.16 3.40 11.38
N PHE A 144 21.59 2.16 11.14
CA PHE A 144 20.73 1.05 10.76
C PHE A 144 19.71 0.69 11.87
N SER A 145 20.12 0.69 13.13
CA SER A 145 19.25 0.33 14.27
C SER A 145 18.15 1.37 14.46
N GLU A 146 18.50 2.67 14.35
CA GLU A 146 17.54 3.77 14.43
C GLU A 146 16.53 3.72 13.28
N ARG A 147 16.98 3.45 12.05
CA ARG A 147 16.08 3.25 10.88
C ARG A 147 15.13 2.07 11.09
N THR A 148 15.64 0.98 11.62
CA THR A 148 14.83 -0.22 11.94
C THR A 148 13.77 0.11 12.98
N THR A 149 14.13 0.86 14.02
CA THR A 149 13.19 1.32 15.07
C THR A 149 12.07 2.18 14.47
N LEU A 150 12.42 3.18 13.63
CA LEU A 150 11.44 4.01 12.93
C LEU A 150 10.49 3.17 12.08
N SER A 151 11.01 2.24 11.30
CA SER A 151 10.20 1.37 10.43
C SER A 151 9.29 0.44 11.23
N THR A 152 9.76 -0.10 12.36
CA THR A 152 8.97 -0.99 13.23
C THR A 152 7.80 -0.26 13.87
N VAL A 153 8.04 0.93 14.45
CA VAL A 153 6.98 1.74 15.06
C VAL A 153 5.95 2.17 14.00
N ARG A 154 6.42 2.56 12.83
CA ARG A 154 5.59 2.88 11.68
C ARG A 154 4.64 1.75 11.32
N LEU A 155 5.16 0.55 11.08
CA LEU A 155 4.37 -0.62 10.69
C LEU A 155 3.37 -1.02 11.77
N PHE A 156 3.76 -0.92 13.04
CA PHE A 156 2.85 -1.18 14.16
C PHE A 156 1.66 -0.23 14.15
N LEU A 157 1.90 1.08 14.02
CA LEU A 157 0.83 2.09 14.01
C LEU A 157 -0.04 2.00 12.76
N SER A 158 0.53 1.66 11.60
CA SER A 158 -0.20 1.39 10.36
C SER A 158 -1.18 0.24 10.52
N THR A 159 -0.71 -0.89 11.06
CA THR A 159 -1.55 -2.08 11.29
C THR A 159 -2.61 -1.82 12.34
N ALA A 160 -2.25 -1.15 13.44
CA ALA A 160 -3.19 -0.77 14.48
C ALA A 160 -4.30 0.13 13.94
N SER A 161 -3.95 1.16 13.17
CA SER A 161 -4.90 2.06 12.54
C SER A 161 -5.85 1.33 11.59
N GLY A 162 -5.31 0.48 10.71
CA GLY A 162 -6.10 -0.31 9.77
C GLY A 162 -7.11 -1.24 10.43
N THR A 163 -6.85 -1.65 11.68
CA THR A 163 -7.74 -2.53 12.45
C THR A 163 -8.69 -1.76 13.37
N LEU A 164 -8.19 -0.72 14.03
CA LEU A 164 -8.99 0.06 14.99
C LEU A 164 -10.09 0.88 14.31
N ILE A 165 -9.89 1.34 13.08
CA ILE A 165 -10.90 2.13 12.38
C ILE A 165 -12.17 1.34 12.10
N PRO A 166 -12.16 0.13 11.54
CA PRO A 166 -13.36 -0.69 11.44
C PRO A 166 -14.00 -1.00 12.80
N LEU A 167 -13.20 -1.26 13.85
CA LEU A 167 -13.68 -1.51 15.19
C LEU A 167 -14.46 -0.31 15.75
N LEU A 168 -13.82 0.85 15.78
CA LEU A 168 -14.42 2.08 16.31
C LEU A 168 -15.64 2.48 15.49
N GLY A 169 -15.59 2.33 14.17
CA GLY A 169 -16.75 2.56 13.32
C GLY A 169 -17.91 1.61 13.63
N GLY A 170 -17.65 0.32 13.82
CA GLY A 170 -18.66 -0.64 14.25
C GLY A 170 -19.30 -0.28 15.59
N ILE A 171 -18.50 0.14 16.58
CA ILE A 171 -19.00 0.59 17.90
C ILE A 171 -19.87 1.85 17.74
N VAL A 172 -19.42 2.85 17.00
CA VAL A 172 -20.18 4.08 16.80
C VAL A 172 -21.51 3.81 16.08
N LEU A 173 -21.48 3.01 15.01
CA LEU A 173 -22.69 2.67 14.26
C LEU A 173 -23.67 1.83 15.08
N SER A 174 -23.19 0.95 15.94
CA SER A 174 -24.08 0.20 16.86
C SER A 174 -24.73 1.08 17.94
N ALA A 175 -24.05 2.17 18.34
CA ALA A 175 -24.55 3.08 19.38
C ALA A 175 -25.48 4.17 18.83
N VAL A 176 -25.19 4.71 17.64
CA VAL A 176 -25.91 5.86 17.03
C VAL A 176 -27.01 5.37 16.07
N GLY A 177 -26.88 4.16 15.53
CA GLY A 177 -27.72 3.62 14.46
C GLY A 177 -27.06 3.81 13.09
N GLU A 178 -27.27 2.83 12.22
CA GLU A 178 -26.67 2.79 10.89
C GLU A 178 -27.60 3.31 9.77
N ASP A 179 -28.86 3.64 10.13
CA ASP A 179 -29.88 4.10 9.17
C ASP A 179 -29.81 5.59 8.89
N HIS A 180 -29.04 6.32 9.66
CA HIS A 180 -28.86 7.77 9.53
C HIS A 180 -27.43 8.14 9.16
N PRO A 181 -27.23 9.14 8.25
CA PRO A 181 -25.89 9.56 7.85
C PRO A 181 -25.07 10.16 9.00
N GLY A 182 -25.71 10.64 10.07
CA GLY A 182 -25.06 11.33 11.19
C GLY A 182 -23.99 10.50 11.91
N GLY A 183 -24.22 9.18 12.08
CA GLY A 183 -23.25 8.26 12.69
C GLY A 183 -21.97 8.14 11.85
N TYR A 184 -22.12 7.95 10.54
CA TYR A 184 -21.00 7.88 9.60
C TYR A 184 -20.24 9.20 9.51
N MET A 185 -20.99 10.34 9.42
CA MET A 185 -20.40 11.68 9.39
C MET A 185 -19.57 11.97 10.63
N GLY A 186 -20.15 11.80 11.80
CA GLY A 186 -19.48 12.09 13.07
C GLY A 186 -18.22 11.25 13.24
N PHE A 187 -18.31 9.95 12.94
CA PHE A 187 -17.18 9.05 12.98
C PHE A 187 -16.08 9.46 11.99
N ALA A 188 -16.43 9.70 10.72
CA ALA A 188 -15.48 10.06 9.70
C ALA A 188 -14.82 11.42 9.95
N PHE A 189 -15.55 12.40 10.50
CA PHE A 189 -15.00 13.69 10.89
C PHE A 189 -14.01 13.56 12.04
N ALA A 190 -14.34 12.77 13.06
CA ALA A 190 -13.44 12.50 14.17
C ALA A 190 -12.15 11.80 13.70
N VAL A 191 -12.27 10.77 12.86
CA VAL A 191 -11.12 10.03 12.31
C VAL A 191 -10.28 10.92 11.38
N THR A 192 -10.90 11.71 10.50
CA THR A 192 -10.18 12.62 9.60
C THR A 192 -9.45 13.72 10.38
N SER A 193 -10.06 14.23 11.45
CA SER A 193 -9.41 15.19 12.35
C SER A 193 -8.25 14.56 13.10
N MET A 194 -8.39 13.31 13.54
CA MET A 194 -7.30 12.52 14.13
C MET A 194 -6.14 12.34 13.13
N PHE A 195 -6.42 12.08 11.86
CA PHE A 195 -5.40 11.99 10.82
C PHE A 195 -4.66 13.31 10.63
N ALA A 196 -5.37 14.43 10.56
CA ALA A 196 -4.75 15.76 10.46
C ALA A 196 -3.82 16.03 11.63
N LEU A 197 -4.26 15.74 12.86
CA LEU A 197 -3.44 15.86 14.07
C LEU A 197 -2.23 14.92 14.04
N ALA A 198 -2.43 13.67 13.61
CA ALA A 198 -1.36 12.68 13.53
C ALA A 198 -0.27 13.09 12.52
N VAL A 199 -0.65 13.60 11.35
CA VAL A 199 0.30 14.14 10.36
C VAL A 199 1.00 15.39 10.91
N PHE A 200 0.30 16.26 11.63
CA PHE A 200 0.89 17.42 12.28
C PHE A 200 1.93 17.03 13.34
N VAL A 201 1.60 16.06 14.20
CA VAL A 201 2.55 15.50 15.19
C VAL A 201 3.77 14.91 14.50
N CYS A 202 3.57 14.14 13.42
CA CYS A 202 4.64 13.60 12.61
C CYS A 202 5.54 14.72 12.06
N TRP A 203 4.97 15.75 11.46
CA TRP A 203 5.72 16.91 10.98
C TRP A 203 6.54 17.59 12.09
N ARG A 204 5.97 17.74 13.29
CA ARG A 204 6.63 18.40 14.43
C ARG A 204 7.77 17.57 15.02
N SER A 205 7.66 16.25 14.93
CA SER A 205 8.59 15.29 15.57
C SER A 205 9.73 14.84 14.65
N THR A 206 9.65 15.15 13.35
CA THR A 206 10.64 14.73 12.35
C THR A 206 11.59 15.85 11.96
N TRP A 207 12.74 15.49 11.40
CA TRP A 207 13.75 16.39 10.85
C TRP A 207 14.31 15.83 9.54
N GLU A 208 15.00 16.65 8.79
CA GLU A 208 15.68 16.29 7.55
C GLU A 208 17.15 16.65 7.63
N MET A 209 17.95 16.06 6.73
CA MET A 209 19.32 16.48 6.47
C MET A 209 19.34 17.92 5.96
N SER A 210 20.43 18.65 6.26
CA SER A 210 20.65 19.94 5.62
C SER A 210 20.81 19.80 4.11
N PRO A 211 20.51 20.85 3.30
CA PRO A 211 20.70 20.80 1.86
C PRO A 211 22.12 20.36 1.44
N ARG A 212 23.15 20.77 2.18
CA ARG A 212 24.56 20.35 1.90
C ARG A 212 24.76 18.86 2.10
N GLN A 213 24.26 18.30 3.19
CA GLN A 213 24.34 16.87 3.50
C GLN A 213 23.55 16.03 2.48
N ALA A 214 22.45 16.58 1.97
CA ALA A 214 21.61 15.93 0.97
C ALA A 214 22.14 16.12 -0.48
N GLY A 215 23.31 16.73 -0.69
CA GLY A 215 23.89 16.96 -2.01
C GLY A 215 23.35 18.18 -2.78
N PHE A 216 22.58 19.04 -2.12
CA PHE A 216 21.96 20.25 -2.69
C PHE A 216 22.61 21.55 -2.16
N GLY A 217 23.88 21.51 -1.74
CA GLY A 217 24.60 22.65 -1.15
C GLY A 217 24.64 23.91 -2.02
N MET A 218 24.56 23.76 -3.35
CA MET A 218 24.50 24.87 -4.28
C MET A 218 23.31 25.82 -4.07
N TYR A 219 22.28 25.39 -3.33
CA TYR A 219 21.10 26.21 -3.05
C TYR A 219 21.19 26.95 -1.71
N GLU A 220 22.15 26.62 -0.83
CA GLU A 220 22.34 27.34 0.46
C GLU A 220 23.09 28.67 0.27
N ASP A 221 24.05 28.71 -0.64
CA ASP A 221 24.91 29.88 -0.85
C ASP A 221 24.23 31.03 -1.60
N SER A 222 22.97 30.82 -2.05
CA SER A 222 22.23 31.81 -2.84
C SER A 222 21.36 32.79 -2.05
N ASP A 223 21.46 32.83 -0.73
CA ASP A 223 20.75 33.81 0.09
C ASP A 223 21.51 35.14 0.27
N GLY A 224 22.72 35.28 -0.28
CA GLY A 224 23.51 36.51 -0.34
C GLY A 224 23.76 36.93 -1.78
N ASP A 225 23.08 37.97 -2.21
CA ASP A 225 23.25 38.76 -3.46
C ASP A 225 23.19 38.10 -4.83
N SER A 226 22.27 38.64 -5.63
CA SER A 226 22.29 38.77 -7.10
C SER A 226 22.33 37.49 -7.94
N ALA A 227 21.17 37.11 -8.42
CA ALA A 227 20.79 36.87 -9.84
C ALA A 227 21.86 36.43 -10.84
N THR A 228 22.88 35.67 -10.49
CA THR A 228 23.76 35.03 -11.48
C THR A 228 24.15 33.64 -11.03
N ILE A 229 23.14 32.83 -10.69
CA ILE A 229 23.39 31.42 -10.50
C ILE A 229 23.29 30.79 -11.87
N ALA A 230 24.39 30.15 -12.25
CA ALA A 230 24.44 29.26 -13.40
C ALA A 230 23.15 28.48 -13.49
N ALA A 231 22.31 28.81 -14.44
CA ALA A 231 21.05 28.20 -14.72
C ALA A 231 21.28 26.71 -15.05
N GLY A 232 21.22 25.87 -14.01
CA GLY A 232 20.61 24.59 -14.24
C GLY A 232 19.19 24.91 -14.74
N PRO A 233 18.65 24.21 -15.73
CA PRO A 233 17.67 24.74 -16.65
C PRO A 233 16.55 25.47 -15.93
N ILE A 234 16.57 26.81 -16.04
CA ILE A 234 15.46 27.71 -15.76
C ILE A 234 14.23 27.05 -16.36
N ILE A 235 13.12 27.05 -15.63
CA ILE A 235 11.80 26.73 -16.17
C ILE A 235 11.64 27.58 -17.45
N ARG A 236 12.06 27.02 -18.58
CA ARG A 236 11.74 27.55 -19.89
C ARG A 236 10.22 27.39 -20.08
N PRO A 237 9.58 28.23 -20.90
CA PRO A 237 8.12 28.34 -20.98
C PRO A 237 7.45 26.97 -21.09
N ALA A 238 6.23 26.85 -20.57
CA ALA A 238 5.44 25.66 -20.27
C ALA A 238 5.59 24.44 -21.21
N ARG A 239 5.92 24.63 -22.48
CA ARG A 239 6.13 23.55 -23.46
C ARG A 239 7.36 22.69 -23.15
N HIS A 240 8.43 23.25 -22.60
CA HIS A 240 9.63 22.46 -22.24
C HIS A 240 9.47 21.68 -20.94
N VAL A 241 8.68 22.19 -19.98
CA VAL A 241 8.43 21.48 -18.71
C VAL A 241 7.67 20.19 -18.96
N THR A 242 6.64 20.23 -19.80
CA THR A 242 5.85 19.04 -20.16
C THR A 242 6.70 17.99 -20.90
N GLN A 243 7.56 18.41 -21.82
CA GLN A 243 8.46 17.50 -22.55
C GLN A 243 9.50 16.84 -21.62
N VAL A 244 10.10 17.61 -20.72
CA VAL A 244 11.04 17.06 -19.72
C VAL A 244 10.33 16.10 -18.76
N TRP A 245 9.12 16.42 -18.35
CA TRP A 245 8.32 15.55 -17.49
C TRP A 245 7.94 14.25 -18.20
N LEU A 246 7.43 14.32 -19.43
CA LEU A 246 7.10 13.14 -20.25
C LEU A 246 8.33 12.28 -20.53
N HIS A 247 9.48 12.90 -20.82
CA HIS A 247 10.73 12.16 -21.00
C HIS A 247 11.16 11.43 -19.72
N ARG A 248 11.12 12.10 -18.56
CA ARG A 248 11.44 11.46 -17.28
C ARG A 248 10.48 10.32 -16.95
N MET A 249 9.19 10.51 -17.18
CA MET A 249 8.19 9.45 -17.00
C MET A 249 8.48 8.26 -17.93
N SER A 250 8.81 8.50 -19.19
CA SER A 250 9.15 7.41 -20.12
C SER A 250 10.41 6.66 -19.71
N VAL A 251 11.41 7.36 -19.17
CA VAL A 251 12.63 6.73 -18.63
C VAL A 251 12.27 5.87 -17.41
N MET A 252 11.50 6.39 -16.44
CA MET A 252 11.10 5.62 -15.26
C MET A 252 10.26 4.41 -15.64
N LEU A 253 9.32 4.53 -16.58
CA LEU A 253 8.53 3.40 -17.06
C LEU A 253 9.40 2.35 -17.76
N ARG A 254 10.43 2.76 -18.51
CA ARG A 254 11.41 1.84 -19.08
C ARG A 254 12.23 1.14 -18.01
N GLU A 255 12.64 1.86 -16.96
CA GLU A 255 13.33 1.27 -15.82
C GLU A 255 12.43 0.26 -15.10
N TYR A 256 11.15 0.57 -14.88
CA TYR A 256 10.17 -0.38 -14.32
C TYR A 256 10.00 -1.60 -15.23
N ALA A 257 9.85 -1.38 -16.53
CA ALA A 257 9.77 -2.49 -17.49
C ALA A 257 11.05 -3.36 -17.49
N SER A 258 12.22 -2.77 -17.23
CA SER A 258 13.48 -3.52 -17.14
C SER A 258 13.50 -4.52 -15.98
N THR A 259 12.77 -4.25 -14.88
CA THR A 259 12.70 -5.17 -13.74
C THR A 259 11.96 -6.46 -14.10
N LEU A 260 11.05 -6.40 -15.07
CA LEU A 260 10.29 -7.56 -15.55
C LEU A 260 11.14 -8.57 -16.33
N ARG A 261 12.40 -8.27 -16.65
CA ARG A 261 13.33 -9.23 -17.26
C ARG A 261 13.70 -10.35 -16.29
N ILE A 262 13.70 -10.07 -14.99
CA ILE A 262 14.09 -11.03 -13.96
C ILE A 262 12.93 -11.99 -13.67
N ALA A 263 13.18 -13.29 -13.86
CA ALA A 263 12.15 -14.32 -13.72
C ALA A 263 11.56 -14.39 -12.31
N GLU A 264 12.43 -14.34 -11.29
CA GLU A 264 11.98 -14.41 -9.89
C GLU A 264 11.14 -13.19 -9.51
N PHE A 265 11.50 -11.99 -10.01
CA PHE A 265 10.69 -10.80 -9.80
C PHE A 265 9.32 -10.88 -10.46
N ARG A 266 9.21 -11.43 -11.69
CA ARG A 266 7.89 -11.62 -12.33
C ARG A 266 6.99 -12.52 -11.48
N ARG A 267 7.52 -13.63 -10.96
CA ARG A 267 6.78 -14.55 -10.07
C ARG A 267 6.35 -13.84 -8.79
N HIS A 268 7.30 -13.15 -8.14
CA HIS A 268 7.02 -12.35 -6.95
C HIS A 268 5.96 -11.27 -7.21
N LEU A 269 6.09 -10.51 -8.31
CA LEU A 269 5.15 -9.47 -8.70
C LEU A 269 3.75 -10.02 -8.90
N THR A 270 3.62 -11.17 -9.56
CA THR A 270 2.32 -11.85 -9.74
C THR A 270 1.71 -12.21 -8.39
N VAL A 271 2.47 -12.86 -7.50
CA VAL A 271 2.01 -13.19 -6.13
C VAL A 271 1.59 -11.91 -5.39
N TYR A 272 2.43 -10.88 -5.41
CA TYR A 272 2.16 -9.60 -4.74
C TYR A 272 0.88 -8.93 -5.24
N VAL A 273 0.71 -8.83 -6.56
CA VAL A 273 -0.47 -8.21 -7.18
C VAL A 273 -1.73 -9.01 -6.87
N MET A 274 -1.71 -10.34 -7.04
CA MET A 274 -2.88 -11.18 -6.72
C MET A 274 -3.31 -11.01 -5.26
N VAL A 275 -2.36 -11.01 -4.34
CA VAL A 275 -2.64 -10.82 -2.91
C VAL A 275 -3.17 -9.41 -2.63
N MET A 276 -2.44 -8.37 -3.02
CA MET A 276 -2.76 -7.00 -2.61
C MET A 276 -4.04 -6.49 -3.26
N VAL A 277 -4.25 -6.78 -4.54
CA VAL A 277 -5.48 -6.38 -5.25
C VAL A 277 -6.69 -7.11 -4.68
N SER A 278 -6.55 -8.39 -4.29
CA SER A 278 -7.64 -9.12 -3.63
C SER A 278 -7.99 -8.53 -2.26
N MET A 279 -7.00 -8.04 -1.52
CA MET A 279 -7.24 -7.34 -0.26
C MET A 279 -7.96 -6.01 -0.45
N ASP A 280 -7.58 -5.25 -1.50
CA ASP A 280 -8.22 -3.98 -1.83
C ASP A 280 -9.72 -4.20 -2.17
N ILE A 281 -10.02 -5.19 -3.02
CA ILE A 281 -11.41 -5.54 -3.40
C ILE A 281 -12.19 -6.11 -2.21
N PHE A 282 -11.55 -6.96 -1.41
CA PHE A 282 -12.19 -7.48 -0.19
C PHE A 282 -12.60 -6.35 0.75
N GLY A 283 -11.72 -5.37 0.97
CA GLY A 283 -12.04 -4.19 1.78
C GLY A 283 -13.27 -3.42 1.25
N GLN A 284 -13.37 -3.25 -0.06
CA GLN A 284 -14.44 -2.50 -0.72
C GLN A 284 -15.79 -3.23 -0.70
N LEU A 285 -15.81 -4.55 -0.79
CA LEU A 285 -17.03 -5.33 -1.00
C LEU A 285 -17.51 -6.09 0.24
N PHE A 286 -16.67 -6.27 1.26
CA PHE A 286 -17.03 -7.11 2.40
C PHE A 286 -18.27 -6.61 3.15
N LEU A 287 -18.42 -5.30 3.35
CA LEU A 287 -19.61 -4.75 3.97
C LEU A 287 -20.87 -5.00 3.13
N PHE A 288 -20.79 -4.81 1.81
CA PHE A 288 -21.91 -5.08 0.91
C PHE A 288 -22.33 -6.56 1.00
N PHE A 289 -21.35 -7.48 0.93
CA PHE A 289 -21.60 -8.90 1.09
C PHE A 289 -22.25 -9.24 2.42
N ALA A 290 -21.72 -8.70 3.52
CA ALA A 290 -22.27 -8.97 4.85
C ALA A 290 -23.69 -8.44 5.02
N ILE A 291 -23.99 -7.24 4.54
CA ILE A 291 -25.30 -6.62 4.66
C ILE A 291 -26.32 -7.32 3.75
N TYR A 292 -26.02 -7.50 2.47
CA TYR A 292 -27.00 -7.94 1.47
C TYR A 292 -27.07 -9.46 1.31
N ASP A 293 -25.97 -10.18 1.56
CA ASP A 293 -25.92 -11.66 1.43
C ASP A 293 -26.09 -12.39 2.74
N TRP A 294 -25.44 -11.93 3.82
CA TRP A 294 -25.62 -12.50 5.16
C TRP A 294 -26.81 -11.90 5.93
N GLY A 295 -27.32 -10.74 5.53
CA GLY A 295 -28.43 -10.06 6.22
C GLY A 295 -28.05 -9.58 7.61
N VAL A 296 -26.79 -9.17 7.82
CA VAL A 296 -26.29 -8.63 9.09
C VAL A 296 -26.12 -7.12 9.02
N THR A 297 -26.03 -6.48 10.19
CA THR A 297 -25.82 -5.04 10.30
C THR A 297 -24.41 -4.64 9.87
N ALA A 298 -24.23 -3.41 9.39
CA ALA A 298 -22.90 -2.86 9.06
C ALA A 298 -21.99 -2.83 10.30
N ALA A 299 -22.57 -2.59 11.48
CA ALA A 299 -21.88 -2.64 12.76
C ALA A 299 -21.28 -4.02 13.03
N PHE A 300 -22.07 -5.09 12.90
CA PHE A 300 -21.59 -6.46 13.09
C PHE A 300 -20.52 -6.84 12.05
N ALA A 301 -20.73 -6.49 10.78
CA ALA A 301 -19.76 -6.71 9.72
C ALA A 301 -18.42 -6.00 10.01
N SER A 302 -18.47 -4.75 10.47
CA SER A 302 -17.29 -3.98 10.87
C SER A 302 -16.56 -4.61 12.06
N MET A 303 -17.30 -5.16 13.03
CA MET A 303 -16.72 -5.92 14.15
C MET A 303 -16.01 -7.20 13.66
N LEU A 304 -16.53 -7.90 12.65
CA LEU A 304 -15.82 -9.05 12.05
C LEU A 304 -14.47 -8.63 11.42
N LEU A 305 -14.38 -7.46 10.80
CA LEU A 305 -13.11 -6.96 10.29
C LEU A 305 -12.04 -6.79 11.39
N THR A 306 -12.46 -6.57 12.63
CA THR A 306 -11.53 -6.42 13.76
C THR A 306 -10.86 -7.73 14.17
N CYS A 307 -11.36 -8.89 13.71
CA CYS A 307 -10.66 -10.17 13.88
C CYS A 307 -9.23 -10.11 13.28
N ALA A 308 -8.96 -9.17 12.37
CA ALA A 308 -7.61 -8.89 11.90
C ALA A 308 -6.62 -8.48 13.01
N VAL A 309 -7.10 -8.05 14.19
CA VAL A 309 -6.27 -7.74 15.37
C VAL A 309 -5.43 -8.95 15.83
N ILE A 310 -5.93 -10.14 15.59
CA ILE A 310 -5.22 -11.39 15.88
C ILE A 310 -3.87 -11.47 15.15
N SER A 311 -3.73 -10.76 14.04
CA SER A 311 -2.46 -10.71 13.31
C SER A 311 -1.31 -10.07 14.09
N LEU A 312 -1.59 -9.13 14.99
CA LEU A 312 -0.55 -8.43 15.75
C LEU A 312 0.30 -9.38 16.61
N PRO A 313 -0.28 -10.22 17.48
CA PRO A 313 0.51 -11.21 18.23
C PRO A 313 1.04 -12.34 17.34
N LEU A 314 0.48 -12.58 16.15
CA LEU A 314 0.97 -13.61 15.23
C LEU A 314 2.16 -13.15 14.38
N MET A 315 2.45 -11.85 14.26
CA MET A 315 3.59 -11.35 13.47
C MET A 315 4.95 -11.98 13.83
N PRO A 316 5.34 -12.12 15.12
CA PRO A 316 6.57 -12.81 15.48
C PRO A 316 6.56 -14.29 15.05
N VAL A 317 5.40 -14.95 15.14
CA VAL A 317 5.24 -16.35 14.70
C VAL A 317 5.42 -16.45 13.19
N PHE A 318 4.90 -15.49 12.41
CA PHE A 318 5.08 -15.42 10.96
C PHE A 318 6.56 -15.23 10.58
N GLY A 319 7.27 -14.33 11.30
CA GLY A 319 8.70 -14.13 11.10
C GLY A 319 9.53 -15.39 11.44
N TRP A 320 9.21 -16.07 12.53
CA TRP A 320 9.83 -17.34 12.88
C TRP A 320 9.53 -18.43 11.82
N ALA A 321 8.29 -18.51 11.35
CA ALA A 321 7.86 -19.50 10.38
C ALA A 321 8.58 -19.35 9.02
N ILE A 322 8.75 -18.12 8.51
CA ILE A 322 9.45 -17.89 7.24
C ILE A 322 10.92 -18.33 7.29
N ILE A 323 11.58 -18.15 8.44
CA ILE A 323 12.98 -18.57 8.65
C ILE A 323 13.10 -20.09 8.73
N ARG A 324 12.15 -20.77 9.41
CA ARG A 324 12.20 -22.23 9.66
C ARG A 324 11.67 -23.06 8.49
N ILE A 325 10.56 -22.65 7.90
CA ILE A 325 9.82 -23.44 6.91
C ILE A 325 10.21 -23.02 5.49
N GLY A 326 10.70 -21.78 5.34
CA GLY A 326 11.02 -21.18 4.05
C GLY A 326 9.80 -20.55 3.37
N PRO A 327 10.02 -19.58 2.46
CA PRO A 327 8.94 -18.80 1.86
C PRO A 327 7.97 -19.65 1.03
N ARG A 328 8.48 -20.56 0.21
CA ARG A 328 7.67 -21.40 -0.68
C ARG A 328 6.63 -22.24 0.06
N ARG A 329 7.05 -22.97 1.11
CA ARG A 329 6.14 -23.82 1.91
C ARG A 329 5.17 -22.97 2.72
N LEU A 330 5.64 -21.83 3.25
CA LEU A 330 4.79 -20.93 4.03
C LEU A 330 3.71 -20.29 3.15
N TYR A 331 4.02 -19.94 1.90
CA TYR A 331 3.02 -19.50 0.93
C TYR A 331 1.97 -20.59 0.66
N ALA A 332 2.37 -21.85 0.49
CA ALA A 332 1.42 -22.95 0.27
C ALA A 332 0.44 -23.10 1.44
N ILE A 333 0.96 -23.12 2.69
CA ILE A 333 0.13 -23.21 3.90
C ILE A 333 -0.82 -21.99 3.98
N ASN A 334 -0.31 -20.82 3.68
CA ASN A 334 -1.08 -19.59 3.74
C ASN A 334 -2.22 -19.54 2.71
N PHE A 335 -1.92 -19.85 1.45
CA PHE A 335 -2.94 -19.86 0.40
C PHE A 335 -4.00 -20.95 0.63
N ALA A 336 -3.60 -22.13 1.10
CA ALA A 336 -4.54 -23.18 1.52
C ALA A 336 -5.45 -22.68 2.66
N GLY A 337 -4.88 -22.03 3.68
CA GLY A 337 -5.65 -21.44 4.78
C GLY A 337 -6.62 -20.35 4.34
N CYS A 338 -6.22 -19.49 3.40
CA CYS A 338 -7.09 -18.49 2.79
C CYS A 338 -8.24 -19.13 1.99
N LEU A 339 -7.96 -20.15 1.17
CA LEU A 339 -8.99 -20.85 0.40
C LEU A 339 -9.99 -21.59 1.28
N ILE A 340 -9.53 -22.22 2.36
CA ILE A 340 -10.41 -22.81 3.39
C ILE A 340 -11.28 -21.71 4.01
N GLY A 341 -10.72 -20.56 4.33
CA GLY A 341 -11.48 -19.43 4.89
C GLY A 341 -12.54 -18.90 3.92
N VAL A 342 -12.24 -18.79 2.62
CA VAL A 342 -13.22 -18.43 1.57
C VAL A 342 -14.33 -19.47 1.46
N ALA A 343 -13.98 -20.76 1.46
CA ALA A 343 -14.97 -21.84 1.46
C ALA A 343 -15.86 -21.79 2.72
N TRP A 344 -15.29 -21.41 3.86
CA TRP A 344 -16.05 -21.22 5.11
C TRP A 344 -17.01 -20.02 5.02
N MET A 345 -16.58 -18.91 4.45
CA MET A 345 -17.46 -17.75 4.22
C MET A 345 -18.60 -18.11 3.26
N PHE A 346 -18.33 -18.87 2.21
CA PHE A 346 -19.33 -19.39 1.30
C PHE A 346 -20.31 -20.34 2.00
N ALA A 347 -19.82 -21.26 2.83
CA ALA A 347 -20.65 -22.14 3.64
C ALA A 347 -21.53 -21.34 4.63
N SER A 348 -20.97 -20.30 5.27
CA SER A 348 -21.73 -19.39 6.13
C SER A 348 -22.86 -18.70 5.38
N TRP A 349 -22.64 -18.32 4.12
CA TRP A 349 -23.68 -17.75 3.26
C TRP A 349 -24.79 -18.76 2.97
N MET A 350 -24.45 -19.96 2.56
CA MET A 350 -25.44 -21.01 2.26
C MET A 350 -26.25 -21.45 3.49
N LEU A 351 -25.63 -21.43 4.67
CA LEU A 351 -26.24 -21.87 5.92
C LEU A 351 -26.99 -20.76 6.67
N SER A 352 -26.99 -19.53 6.18
CA SER A 352 -27.59 -18.38 6.87
C SER A 352 -29.09 -18.53 7.19
N GLY A 353 -29.83 -19.29 6.37
CA GLY A 353 -31.26 -19.57 6.57
C GLY A 353 -31.58 -20.91 7.21
N THR A 354 -30.60 -21.78 7.47
CA THR A 354 -30.83 -23.17 7.93
C THR A 354 -30.45 -23.40 9.39
N MET A 355 -29.52 -22.58 9.92
CA MET A 355 -29.04 -22.67 11.29
C MET A 355 -29.79 -21.70 12.23
N SER A 356 -29.79 -22.02 13.52
CA SER A 356 -30.24 -21.03 14.53
C SER A 356 -29.28 -19.81 14.49
N ARG A 357 -29.81 -18.60 14.76
CA ARG A 357 -29.05 -17.37 14.71
C ARG A 357 -27.77 -17.40 15.56
N ALA A 358 -27.86 -17.97 16.76
CA ALA A 358 -26.71 -18.10 17.66
C ALA A 358 -25.65 -19.05 17.12
N ALA A 359 -26.04 -20.22 16.59
CA ALA A 359 -25.13 -21.19 16.02
C ALA A 359 -24.45 -20.64 14.73
N TRP A 360 -25.23 -19.97 13.87
CA TRP A 360 -24.70 -19.32 12.67
C TRP A 360 -23.70 -18.20 13.01
N THR A 361 -24.03 -17.36 14.01
CA THR A 361 -23.12 -16.30 14.46
C THR A 361 -21.79 -16.87 14.97
N ALA A 362 -21.85 -17.90 15.81
CA ALA A 362 -20.64 -18.57 16.31
C ALA A 362 -19.81 -19.18 15.18
N PHE A 363 -20.45 -19.88 14.24
CA PHE A 363 -19.83 -20.46 13.06
C PHE A 363 -19.13 -19.38 12.20
N THR A 364 -19.81 -18.26 11.97
CA THR A 364 -19.27 -17.13 11.17
C THR A 364 -18.10 -16.44 11.87
N ILE A 365 -18.15 -16.25 13.20
CA ILE A 365 -17.03 -15.65 13.96
C ILE A 365 -15.80 -16.55 13.93
N ILE A 366 -15.96 -17.87 14.12
CA ILE A 366 -14.84 -18.82 14.04
C ILE A 366 -14.21 -18.78 12.64
N GLY A 367 -15.04 -18.79 11.60
CA GLY A 367 -14.58 -18.66 10.21
C GLY A 367 -13.86 -17.33 9.93
N ALA A 368 -14.36 -16.23 10.50
CA ALA A 368 -13.73 -14.92 10.39
C ALA A 368 -12.34 -14.90 11.07
N VAL A 369 -12.23 -15.42 12.28
CA VAL A 369 -10.95 -15.54 13.00
C VAL A 369 -9.94 -16.35 12.17
N TRP A 370 -10.36 -17.48 11.62
CA TRP A 370 -9.54 -18.29 10.72
C TRP A 370 -9.10 -17.49 9.49
N PHE A 371 -10.06 -16.95 8.75
CA PHE A 371 -9.80 -16.23 7.52
C PHE A 371 -8.88 -15.02 7.72
N PHE A 372 -9.16 -14.17 8.71
CA PHE A 372 -8.36 -12.98 8.97
C PHE A 372 -6.95 -13.29 9.46
N SER A 373 -6.73 -14.41 10.16
CA SER A 373 -5.39 -14.88 10.52
C SER A 373 -4.55 -15.17 9.29
N PHE A 374 -5.06 -15.96 8.35
CA PHE A 374 -4.35 -16.29 7.11
C PHE A 374 -4.29 -15.11 6.14
N LYS A 375 -5.34 -14.31 6.03
CA LYS A 375 -5.35 -13.07 5.24
C LYS A 375 -4.25 -12.11 5.69
N SER A 376 -4.01 -12.00 6.98
CA SER A 376 -2.96 -11.13 7.53
C SER A 376 -1.56 -11.65 7.19
N LEU A 377 -1.34 -12.96 7.30
CA LEU A 377 -0.10 -13.61 6.85
C LEU A 377 0.11 -13.41 5.34
N CYS A 378 -0.97 -13.50 4.56
CA CYS A 378 -0.95 -13.26 3.12
C CYS A 378 -0.46 -11.84 2.78
N GLY A 379 -0.91 -10.83 3.53
CA GLY A 379 -0.43 -9.46 3.39
C GLY A 379 1.03 -9.25 3.82
N TYR A 380 1.51 -10.05 4.78
CA TYR A 380 2.85 -9.95 5.34
C TYR A 380 3.93 -10.56 4.43
N LEU A 381 3.67 -11.75 3.88
CA LEU A 381 4.67 -12.55 3.17
C LEU A 381 5.35 -11.86 1.97
N PRO A 382 4.63 -11.18 1.05
CA PRO A 382 5.28 -10.54 -0.08
C PRO A 382 6.28 -9.46 0.33
N TRP A 383 6.02 -8.74 1.42
CA TRP A 383 6.93 -7.72 1.94
C TRP A 383 8.21 -8.31 2.55
N GLN A 384 8.15 -9.54 3.06
CA GLN A 384 9.32 -10.24 3.59
C GLN A 384 10.22 -10.80 2.48
N VAL A 385 9.62 -11.17 1.34
CA VAL A 385 10.36 -11.71 0.18
C VAL A 385 10.92 -10.59 -0.71
N PHE A 386 10.28 -9.43 -0.69
CA PHE A 386 10.63 -8.29 -1.56
C PHE A 386 12.11 -7.85 -1.49
N PRO A 387 12.77 -7.72 -0.32
CA PRO A 387 14.15 -7.24 -0.25
C PRO A 387 15.13 -8.06 -1.10
N TYR A 388 14.94 -9.35 -1.21
CA TYR A 388 15.79 -10.27 -1.98
C TYR A 388 15.73 -10.04 -3.50
N MET A 389 14.69 -9.37 -4.00
CA MET A 389 14.54 -9.08 -5.44
C MET A 389 15.62 -8.11 -5.95
N ALA A 390 16.09 -7.21 -5.09
CA ALA A 390 17.16 -6.29 -5.43
C ALA A 390 18.53 -6.98 -5.53
N ASP A 391 18.75 -8.03 -4.73
CA ASP A 391 19.97 -8.84 -4.78
C ASP A 391 20.03 -9.62 -6.10
N VAL A 392 18.90 -10.21 -6.52
CA VAL A 392 18.79 -10.92 -7.82
C VAL A 392 19.04 -9.96 -9.01
N ASP A 393 18.63 -8.69 -8.93
CA ASP A 393 18.92 -7.71 -9.96
C ASP A 393 20.40 -7.29 -9.97
N GLN A 394 21.03 -7.23 -8.80
CA GLN A 394 22.41 -6.76 -8.67
C GLN A 394 23.38 -7.64 -9.44
N ILE A 395 23.17 -8.95 -9.51
CA ILE A 395 24.04 -9.84 -10.30
C ILE A 395 23.88 -9.61 -11.81
N VAL A 396 22.74 -9.09 -12.26
CA VAL A 396 22.50 -8.77 -13.67
C VAL A 396 23.06 -7.40 -14.03
N THR A 397 22.75 -6.37 -13.21
CA THR A 397 22.97 -4.95 -13.56
C THR A 397 24.15 -4.31 -12.83
N LYS A 398 24.85 -5.02 -11.96
CA LYS A 398 25.88 -4.50 -11.05
C LYS A 398 25.39 -3.42 -10.08
N ARG A 399 24.10 -3.06 -10.12
CA ARG A 399 23.50 -1.96 -9.33
C ARG A 399 22.44 -2.50 -8.39
N TYR A 400 22.44 -2.02 -7.15
CA TYR A 400 21.38 -2.32 -6.19
C TYR A 400 20.21 -1.35 -6.37
N ARG A 401 19.16 -1.75 -7.10
CA ARG A 401 18.05 -0.89 -7.53
C ARG A 401 16.75 -1.16 -6.75
N SER A 402 16.82 -1.34 -5.43
CA SER A 402 15.64 -1.67 -4.61
C SER A 402 14.48 -0.67 -4.75
N ALA A 403 14.78 0.63 -4.88
CA ALA A 403 13.76 1.66 -5.07
C ALA A 403 13.01 1.51 -6.42
N THR A 404 13.70 1.10 -7.49
CA THR A 404 13.07 0.84 -8.80
C THR A 404 12.11 -0.33 -8.72
N PHE A 405 12.50 -1.41 -8.04
CA PHE A 405 11.64 -2.59 -7.83
C PHE A 405 10.41 -2.26 -6.98
N LEU A 406 10.60 -1.49 -5.90
CA LEU A 406 9.49 -1.01 -5.06
C LEU A 406 8.51 -0.14 -5.86
N GLY A 407 9.05 0.78 -6.65
CA GLY A 407 8.25 1.63 -7.53
C GLY A 407 7.47 0.82 -8.55
N ALA A 408 8.12 -0.15 -9.22
CA ALA A 408 7.49 -1.00 -10.22
C ALA A 408 6.34 -1.83 -9.63
N GLN A 409 6.56 -2.51 -8.50
CA GLN A 409 5.48 -3.31 -7.89
C GLN A 409 4.31 -2.47 -7.40
N THR A 410 4.57 -1.29 -6.81
CA THR A 410 3.52 -0.39 -6.35
C THR A 410 2.72 0.19 -7.51
N PHE A 411 3.40 0.58 -8.58
CA PHE A 411 2.77 1.07 -9.80
C PHE A 411 1.84 0.03 -10.43
N VAL A 412 2.33 -1.20 -10.62
CA VAL A 412 1.52 -2.29 -11.19
C VAL A 412 0.33 -2.64 -10.29
N ARG A 413 0.53 -2.70 -8.95
CA ARG A 413 -0.57 -2.90 -8.00
C ARG A 413 -1.66 -1.85 -8.16
N GLN A 414 -1.32 -0.57 -8.17
CA GLN A 414 -2.30 0.52 -8.26
C GLN A 414 -3.08 0.48 -9.59
N LEU A 415 -2.40 0.16 -10.71
CA LEU A 415 -3.06 -0.04 -11.99
C LEU A 415 -4.05 -1.21 -11.95
N CYS A 416 -3.62 -2.37 -11.47
CA CYS A 416 -4.47 -3.56 -11.39
C CYS A 416 -5.63 -3.37 -10.42
N SER A 417 -5.40 -2.76 -9.26
CA SER A 417 -6.45 -2.44 -8.28
C SER A 417 -7.48 -1.47 -8.87
N GLY A 418 -7.02 -0.44 -9.58
CA GLY A 418 -7.88 0.51 -10.24
C GLY A 418 -8.75 -0.12 -11.32
N LEU A 419 -8.16 -0.91 -12.21
CA LEU A 419 -8.88 -1.62 -13.27
C LEU A 419 -9.91 -2.60 -12.70
N LEU A 420 -9.54 -3.34 -11.66
CA LEU A 420 -10.45 -4.31 -11.04
C LEU A 420 -11.58 -3.62 -10.28
N SER A 421 -11.33 -2.47 -9.63
CA SER A 421 -12.39 -1.67 -9.01
C SER A 421 -13.41 -1.18 -10.04
N ILE A 422 -12.95 -0.68 -11.19
CA ILE A 422 -13.84 -0.30 -12.31
C ILE A 422 -14.64 -1.51 -12.78
N GLY A 423 -13.98 -2.64 -13.02
CA GLY A 423 -14.63 -3.89 -13.42
C GLY A 423 -15.69 -4.36 -12.40
N THR A 424 -15.38 -4.25 -11.11
CA THR A 424 -16.33 -4.53 -10.02
C THR A 424 -17.59 -3.67 -10.13
N GLY A 425 -17.43 -2.37 -10.32
CA GLY A 425 -18.55 -1.45 -10.48
C GLY A 425 -19.43 -1.78 -11.71
N LEU A 426 -18.79 -2.10 -12.84
CA LEU A 426 -19.51 -2.48 -14.06
C LEU A 426 -20.30 -3.78 -13.90
N VAL A 427 -19.72 -4.79 -13.24
CA VAL A 427 -20.42 -6.07 -12.98
C VAL A 427 -21.59 -5.86 -12.04
N LEU A 428 -21.42 -5.10 -10.96
CA LEU A 428 -22.50 -4.83 -10.01
C LEU A 428 -23.63 -4.03 -10.65
N ALA A 429 -23.32 -3.03 -11.45
CA ALA A 429 -24.33 -2.29 -12.21
C ALA A 429 -25.08 -3.20 -13.20
N ALA A 430 -24.35 -4.06 -13.93
CA ALA A 430 -24.95 -4.99 -14.88
C ALA A 430 -25.82 -6.07 -14.22
N THR A 431 -25.51 -6.45 -12.97
CA THR A 431 -26.32 -7.42 -12.19
C THR A 431 -27.56 -6.79 -11.53
N GLY A 432 -27.79 -5.49 -11.71
CA GLY A 432 -28.95 -4.78 -11.22
C GLY A 432 -28.86 -4.38 -9.74
N PHE A 433 -27.65 -4.17 -9.21
CA PHE A 433 -27.47 -3.62 -7.87
C PHE A 433 -28.07 -2.20 -7.80
N ASP A 434 -29.01 -1.98 -6.88
CA ASP A 434 -29.61 -0.67 -6.61
C ASP A 434 -29.53 -0.35 -5.12
N SER A 435 -28.77 0.67 -4.78
CA SER A 435 -28.55 1.13 -3.39
C SER A 435 -29.80 1.64 -2.68
N ARG A 436 -30.90 1.88 -3.41
CA ARG A 436 -32.19 2.33 -2.85
C ARG A 436 -33.04 1.18 -2.32
N LEU A 437 -32.68 -0.05 -2.66
CA LEU A 437 -33.40 -1.24 -2.24
C LEU A 437 -32.81 -1.80 -0.95
N ASP A 438 -33.68 -2.05 0.05
CA ASP A 438 -33.28 -2.74 1.28
C ASP A 438 -32.88 -4.19 1.02
N THR A 439 -33.50 -4.82 0.03
CA THR A 439 -33.18 -6.18 -0.43
C THR A 439 -32.76 -6.15 -1.90
N GLN A 440 -31.58 -6.68 -2.17
CA GLN A 440 -31.04 -6.71 -3.53
C GLN A 440 -31.62 -7.86 -4.37
N PRO A 441 -31.75 -7.69 -5.70
CA PRO A 441 -32.06 -8.80 -6.59
C PRO A 441 -31.09 -9.96 -6.43
N ALA A 442 -31.56 -11.20 -6.67
CA ALA A 442 -30.71 -12.38 -6.56
C ALA A 442 -29.46 -12.31 -7.46
N SER A 443 -29.58 -11.70 -8.66
CA SER A 443 -28.47 -11.46 -9.58
C SER A 443 -27.39 -10.55 -8.96
N ALA A 444 -27.78 -9.48 -8.29
CA ALA A 444 -26.83 -8.56 -7.63
C ALA A 444 -26.14 -9.23 -6.45
N ARG A 445 -26.87 -9.99 -5.63
CA ARG A 445 -26.30 -10.77 -4.52
C ARG A 445 -25.28 -11.80 -5.03
N ILE A 446 -25.64 -12.57 -6.06
CA ILE A 446 -24.70 -13.51 -6.68
C ILE A 446 -23.48 -12.74 -7.24
N GLY A 447 -23.70 -11.57 -7.83
CA GLY A 447 -22.63 -10.71 -8.35
C GLY A 447 -21.63 -10.28 -7.25
N ILE A 448 -22.15 -9.81 -6.10
CA ILE A 448 -21.31 -9.45 -4.94
C ILE A 448 -20.50 -10.66 -4.46
N GLY A 449 -21.17 -11.80 -4.23
CA GLY A 449 -20.53 -13.03 -3.77
C GLY A 449 -19.50 -13.57 -4.77
N ALA A 450 -19.80 -13.55 -6.07
CA ALA A 450 -18.89 -14.00 -7.12
C ALA A 450 -17.63 -13.14 -7.21
N ILE A 451 -17.73 -11.81 -7.09
CA ILE A 451 -16.57 -10.94 -7.09
C ILE A 451 -15.78 -11.11 -5.79
N LEU A 452 -16.45 -11.06 -4.63
CA LEU A 452 -15.75 -11.15 -3.35
C LEU A 452 -15.07 -12.49 -3.14
N LEU A 453 -15.82 -13.59 -3.23
CA LEU A 453 -15.34 -14.92 -2.92
C LEU A 453 -14.66 -15.57 -4.13
N GLY A 454 -15.26 -15.45 -5.33
CA GLY A 454 -14.77 -16.05 -6.56
C GLY A 454 -13.45 -15.44 -7.01
N TRP A 455 -13.37 -14.11 -7.11
CA TRP A 455 -12.10 -13.45 -7.44
C TRP A 455 -11.02 -13.76 -6.41
N PHE A 456 -11.35 -13.67 -5.10
CA PHE A 456 -10.37 -13.96 -4.05
C PHE A 456 -9.83 -15.39 -4.17
N ALA A 457 -10.70 -16.38 -4.41
CA ALA A 457 -10.29 -17.77 -4.61
C ALA A 457 -9.39 -17.93 -5.85
N ILE A 458 -9.75 -17.33 -6.99
CA ILE A 458 -8.95 -17.36 -8.22
C ILE A 458 -7.58 -16.75 -7.98
N ALA A 459 -7.54 -15.56 -7.39
CA ALA A 459 -6.30 -14.85 -7.14
C ALA A 459 -5.38 -15.60 -6.16
N MET A 460 -5.94 -16.19 -5.09
CA MET A 460 -5.16 -17.03 -4.16
C MET A 460 -4.62 -18.29 -4.84
N THR A 461 -5.39 -18.88 -5.75
CA THR A 461 -4.96 -20.05 -6.51
C THR A 461 -3.83 -19.70 -7.48
N ILE A 462 -3.94 -18.58 -8.22
CA ILE A 462 -2.86 -18.08 -9.08
C ILE A 462 -1.61 -17.78 -8.25
N GLY A 463 -1.77 -17.06 -7.14
CA GLY A 463 -0.69 -16.75 -6.21
C GLY A 463 -0.02 -18.01 -5.67
N TRP A 464 -0.80 -19.06 -5.34
CA TRP A 464 -0.27 -20.36 -4.90
C TRP A 464 0.59 -21.00 -5.99
N VAL A 465 0.05 -21.15 -7.20
CA VAL A 465 0.78 -21.75 -8.33
C VAL A 465 2.10 -21.02 -8.60
N GLU A 466 2.06 -19.67 -8.66
CA GLU A 466 3.27 -18.90 -8.92
C GLU A 466 4.26 -18.95 -7.74
N SER A 467 3.79 -18.97 -6.51
CA SER A 467 4.67 -19.10 -5.34
C SER A 467 5.41 -20.45 -5.30
N GLN A 468 4.79 -21.53 -5.84
CA GLN A 468 5.46 -22.83 -5.94
C GLN A 468 6.54 -22.88 -7.03
N ARG A 469 6.52 -21.93 -7.98
CA ARG A 469 7.55 -21.78 -9.01
C ARG A 469 8.72 -20.89 -8.54
N MET A 470 8.58 -20.22 -7.41
CA MET A 470 9.66 -19.41 -6.82
C MET A 470 10.80 -20.34 -6.37
N SER A 471 12.01 -19.93 -6.71
CA SER A 471 13.24 -20.67 -6.40
C SER A 471 14.05 -20.01 -5.28
N LEU A 472 13.57 -18.86 -4.79
CA LEU A 472 14.22 -18.13 -3.72
C LEU A 472 14.12 -18.89 -2.39
N SER A 473 15.26 -19.15 -1.79
CA SER A 473 15.44 -19.74 -0.46
C SER A 473 16.64 -19.10 0.22
N LYS A 474 16.81 -19.32 1.51
CA LYS A 474 18.00 -18.87 2.24
C LYS A 474 19.31 -19.39 1.61
N GLU A 475 19.29 -20.61 1.09
CA GLU A 475 20.47 -21.24 0.47
C GLU A 475 20.79 -20.59 -0.88
N THR A 476 19.77 -20.42 -1.74
CA THR A 476 19.95 -19.81 -3.08
C THR A 476 20.34 -18.34 -2.97
N ASP A 477 19.83 -17.61 -1.99
CA ASP A 477 20.21 -16.23 -1.71
C ASP A 477 21.65 -16.12 -1.24
N ASN A 478 22.09 -16.97 -0.30
CA ASN A 478 23.48 -17.01 0.13
C ASN A 478 24.46 -17.32 -1.01
N MET A 479 24.10 -18.26 -1.91
CA MET A 479 24.91 -18.57 -3.09
C MET A 479 25.01 -17.36 -4.01
N LEU A 480 23.91 -16.66 -4.23
CA LEU A 480 23.85 -15.45 -5.02
C LEU A 480 24.74 -14.34 -4.45
N LEU A 481 24.63 -14.07 -3.15
CA LEU A 481 25.42 -13.04 -2.47
C LEU A 481 26.92 -13.37 -2.48
N MET A 482 27.30 -14.64 -2.30
CA MET A 482 28.69 -15.08 -2.44
C MET A 482 29.23 -14.81 -3.84
N GLU A 483 28.43 -15.06 -4.87
CA GLU A 483 28.84 -14.83 -6.25
C GLU A 483 28.94 -13.33 -6.58
N ILE A 484 27.99 -12.52 -6.12
CA ILE A 484 28.07 -11.06 -6.24
C ILE A 484 29.38 -10.55 -5.61
N HIS A 485 29.68 -11.00 -4.39
CA HIS A 485 30.89 -10.61 -3.69
C HIS A 485 32.16 -11.05 -4.44
N ARG A 486 32.20 -12.27 -4.98
CA ARG A 486 33.31 -12.78 -5.76
C ARG A 486 33.56 -11.94 -7.02
N LEU A 487 32.49 -11.62 -7.76
CA LEU A 487 32.57 -10.80 -8.98
C LEU A 487 32.95 -9.34 -8.68
N GLN A 488 32.50 -8.77 -7.56
CA GLN A 488 32.90 -7.42 -7.11
C GLN A 488 34.41 -7.31 -6.83
N HIS A 489 35.04 -8.41 -6.39
CA HIS A 489 36.48 -8.48 -6.09
C HIS A 489 37.31 -8.96 -7.30
N GLY A 490 36.75 -8.92 -8.50
CA GLY A 490 37.50 -9.21 -9.73
C GLY A 490 37.57 -10.69 -10.12
N GLY A 491 36.72 -11.54 -9.53
CA GLY A 491 36.64 -12.95 -9.89
C GLY A 491 36.23 -13.14 -11.36
N ALA A 492 36.90 -14.06 -12.08
CA ALA A 492 36.60 -14.33 -13.47
C ALA A 492 35.27 -15.12 -13.60
N LYS A 493 34.45 -14.82 -14.63
CA LYS A 493 33.20 -15.53 -14.89
C LYS A 493 33.41 -17.02 -15.20
N THR A 494 34.58 -17.38 -15.77
CA THR A 494 34.95 -18.75 -16.09
C THR A 494 35.10 -19.64 -14.87
N ASP A 495 35.39 -19.07 -13.70
CA ASP A 495 35.75 -19.80 -12.48
C ASP A 495 34.54 -20.04 -11.57
N VAL A 496 33.32 -19.81 -12.08
CA VAL A 496 32.08 -20.04 -11.34
C VAL A 496 31.82 -21.54 -11.14
N LYS A 497 31.42 -21.91 -9.92
CA LYS A 497 30.99 -23.29 -9.63
C LYS A 497 29.67 -23.58 -10.37
N PRO A 498 29.51 -24.80 -10.94
CA PRO A 498 28.30 -25.17 -11.68
C PRO A 498 27.00 -24.97 -10.88
N GLU A 499 27.02 -25.26 -9.59
CA GLU A 499 25.85 -25.08 -8.69
C GLU A 499 25.45 -23.61 -8.56
N ILE A 500 26.42 -22.70 -8.42
CA ILE A 500 26.18 -21.25 -8.32
C ILE A 500 25.67 -20.72 -9.66
N ARG A 501 26.27 -21.16 -10.76
CA ARG A 501 25.81 -20.80 -12.11
C ARG A 501 24.36 -21.18 -12.32
N ASN A 502 23.98 -22.43 -12.04
CA ASN A 502 22.60 -22.92 -12.16
C ASN A 502 21.65 -22.11 -11.27
N THR A 503 22.07 -21.76 -10.05
CA THR A 503 21.27 -20.94 -9.13
C THR A 503 21.02 -19.53 -9.70
N VAL A 504 22.04 -18.88 -10.24
CA VAL A 504 21.91 -17.55 -10.85
C VAL A 504 20.98 -17.60 -12.06
N GLU A 505 21.15 -18.60 -12.95
CA GLU A 505 20.31 -18.78 -14.14
C GLU A 505 18.85 -19.06 -13.75
N LEU A 506 18.62 -19.85 -12.69
CA LEU A 506 17.29 -20.17 -12.16
C LEU A 506 16.56 -18.94 -11.58
N LEU A 507 17.27 -18.10 -10.81
CA LEU A 507 16.72 -16.91 -10.19
C LEU A 507 16.51 -15.76 -11.19
N THR A 508 17.48 -15.55 -12.07
CA THR A 508 17.40 -14.44 -13.05
C THR A 508 16.54 -14.81 -14.26
N GLY A 509 16.55 -16.09 -14.67
CA GLY A 509 15.98 -16.56 -15.93
C GLY A 509 16.81 -16.16 -17.14
N LEU A 510 18.07 -15.79 -16.94
CA LEU A 510 19.02 -15.38 -17.97
C LEU A 510 20.22 -16.35 -17.98
N ASP A 511 20.92 -16.47 -19.09
CA ASP A 511 22.21 -17.16 -19.13
C ASP A 511 23.22 -16.43 -18.22
N TYR A 512 24.01 -17.17 -17.47
CA TYR A 512 25.00 -16.60 -16.57
C TYR A 512 26.00 -15.68 -17.29
N ASN A 513 26.31 -15.97 -18.56
CA ASN A 513 27.20 -15.11 -19.36
C ASN A 513 26.58 -13.74 -19.68
N ASP A 514 25.24 -13.64 -19.62
CA ASP A 514 24.50 -12.39 -19.80
C ASP A 514 24.40 -11.55 -18.52
N CYS A 515 24.77 -12.12 -17.38
CA CYS A 515 24.85 -11.44 -16.11
C CYS A 515 26.17 -10.65 -15.98
N TRP A 516 26.20 -9.68 -15.08
CA TRP A 516 27.40 -8.89 -14.76
C TRP A 516 28.09 -8.27 -15.98
N ARG A 517 27.32 -7.74 -16.94
CA ARG A 517 27.85 -7.04 -18.12
C ARG A 517 28.18 -5.58 -17.79
N ASP A 518 29.17 -5.04 -18.54
CA ASP A 518 29.53 -3.62 -18.46
C ASP A 518 28.47 -2.71 -19.07
#